data_08ef888c4100383c2484f46f5a6ca088
#
_entry.id   08ef888c4100383c2484f46f5a6ca088
#
_cell.length_a   1.000
_cell.length_b   1.000
_cell.length_c   1.000
_cell.angle_alpha   90.00
_cell.angle_beta   90.00
_cell.angle_gamma   90.00
#
_symmetry.space_group_name_H-M   'P 1'
#
loop_
_entity.id
_entity.type
_entity.pdbx_description
1 polymer ?
#
loop_
_entity_poly.entity_id
_entity_poly.type
_entity_poly.pdbx_seq_one_letter_code
_entity_poly.pdbx_strand_id
1 'polypeptide(L)'
;MRKLFIGFLVFMGLTMRAQTNVLLTEAYWKQKPSVAQVQQAIAEGNSPTAFNARAFDATSMAILNAAPYETITYLIDLEGNGVNKITHDKRTYLHWAAFQNNQPVMKYLIGKGADVNPRDSRQYTPILFAAVGGQTDKELYELLLKSGANLKETNSDGANLLLMLIPHLKDLKQADYFIKKGLKLTSTDTNGNNAIYYAATMGNKSIIEALIKKKINPKNVNKKGENAFFAAARGFRRTANKRDFFEYLEQLGVKPNQVNSDGITPLYIVAGKNRDTEVLSYLLEKGNDPAQANNEGRTPLMNAAALNTPEIAALLLNAANNINVRSKEGYTALQLAFENNSLPMVDLLISKGADIQMVDNEGNTLYHTAVKRGKLEFLEKLNTYPLDINKKNNEGLSPLQKAVMIAKNVEVINFLLSKGADKNALTDLGETVYELAKENEALKGINVEFLK
;
A
#
# COMPACT_ATOMS: atom_id res chain seq x y z
N MET A 1 72.09 -9.58 30.04
CA MET A 1 71.39 -9.45 28.75
C MET A 1 70.05 -10.16 28.86
N ARG A 2 68.97 -9.40 29.18
CA ARG A 2 67.61 -9.92 29.22
C ARG A 2 66.89 -9.54 27.92
N LYS A 3 66.51 -10.50 27.11
CA LYS A 3 65.76 -10.28 25.88
C LYS A 3 64.26 -10.17 26.25
N LEU A 4 63.67 -8.98 26.04
CA LEU A 4 62.23 -8.76 26.09
C LEU A 4 61.60 -9.35 24.83
N PHE A 5 60.68 -10.29 24.98
CA PHE A 5 59.76 -10.75 23.94
C PHE A 5 58.48 -9.87 23.98
N ILE A 6 58.31 -9.01 22.99
CA ILE A 6 57.07 -8.27 22.78
C ILE A 6 56.16 -9.12 21.90
N GLY A 7 55.15 -9.76 22.46
CA GLY A 7 54.12 -10.47 21.74
C GLY A 7 53.12 -9.47 21.12
N PHE A 8 53.08 -9.42 19.79
CA PHE A 8 52.06 -8.68 19.03
C PHE A 8 50.77 -9.50 19.03
N LEU A 9 49.78 -9.10 19.84
CA LEU A 9 48.41 -9.60 19.74
C LEU A 9 47.71 -8.86 18.59
N VAL A 10 47.58 -9.56 17.44
CA VAL A 10 46.75 -9.11 16.32
C VAL A 10 45.30 -9.38 16.72
N PHE A 11 44.58 -8.36 17.12
CA PHE A 11 43.13 -8.39 17.22
C PHE A 11 42.55 -8.38 15.81
N MET A 12 42.23 -9.57 15.25
CA MET A 12 41.35 -9.67 14.10
C MET A 12 39.95 -9.27 14.52
N GLY A 13 39.58 -8.03 14.27
CA GLY A 13 38.21 -7.56 14.37
C GLY A 13 37.38 -8.25 13.29
N LEU A 14 36.74 -9.37 13.64
CA LEU A 14 35.66 -9.95 12.86
C LEU A 14 34.50 -8.94 12.86
N THR A 15 34.38 -8.16 11.79
CA THR A 15 33.15 -7.47 11.47
C THR A 15 32.08 -8.54 11.20
N MET A 16 31.31 -8.91 12.21
CA MET A 16 30.10 -9.70 12.02
C MET A 16 29.16 -8.85 11.15
N ARG A 17 29.20 -9.05 9.82
CA ARG A 17 28.04 -8.72 9.00
C ARG A 17 26.90 -9.60 9.51
N ALA A 18 25.82 -8.98 9.97
CA ALA A 18 24.60 -9.71 10.31
C ALA A 18 24.24 -10.61 9.12
N GLN A 19 24.40 -11.93 9.30
CA GLN A 19 24.11 -12.91 8.26
C GLN A 19 22.61 -12.84 7.95
N THR A 20 22.27 -12.50 6.73
CA THR A 20 20.86 -12.45 6.30
C THR A 20 20.29 -13.85 6.39
N ASN A 21 19.27 -14.06 7.21
CA ASN A 21 18.57 -15.35 7.32
C ASN A 21 17.94 -15.71 5.97
N VAL A 22 18.53 -16.67 5.27
CA VAL A 22 18.09 -17.07 3.92
C VAL A 22 16.69 -17.65 3.90
N LEU A 23 16.24 -18.28 4.99
CA LEU A 23 14.89 -18.84 5.15
C LEU A 23 13.79 -17.75 5.15
N LEU A 24 14.16 -16.48 5.28
CA LEU A 24 13.24 -15.33 5.21
C LEU A 24 13.22 -14.67 3.82
N THR A 25 13.93 -15.24 2.84
CA THR A 25 14.04 -14.69 1.48
C THR A 25 13.19 -15.46 0.47
N GLU A 26 12.52 -14.75 -0.43
CA GLU A 26 11.75 -15.37 -1.52
C GLU A 26 12.66 -16.19 -2.48
N ALA A 27 13.88 -15.71 -2.72
CA ALA A 27 14.85 -16.35 -3.59
C ALA A 27 15.20 -17.78 -3.17
N TYR A 28 15.33 -18.02 -1.87
CA TYR A 28 15.58 -19.37 -1.33
C TYR A 28 14.40 -20.31 -1.63
N TRP A 29 13.16 -19.88 -1.35
CA TRP A 29 11.98 -20.74 -1.50
C TRP A 29 11.57 -20.97 -2.96
N LYS A 30 11.93 -20.06 -3.89
CA LYS A 30 11.75 -20.29 -5.33
C LYS A 30 12.54 -21.49 -5.86
N GLN A 31 13.60 -21.91 -5.18
CA GLN A 31 14.39 -23.08 -5.53
C GLN A 31 13.74 -24.40 -5.10
N LYS A 32 12.61 -24.37 -4.39
CA LYS A 32 11.90 -25.55 -3.88
C LYS A 32 12.78 -26.47 -3.03
N PRO A 33 13.45 -25.96 -1.98
CA PRO A 33 14.43 -26.72 -1.21
C PRO A 33 13.81 -27.94 -0.56
N SER A 34 14.57 -29.05 -0.53
CA SER A 34 14.24 -30.27 0.19
C SER A 34 14.41 -30.08 1.71
N VAL A 35 13.88 -31.02 2.49
CA VAL A 35 14.07 -31.04 3.96
C VAL A 35 15.56 -30.99 4.33
N ALA A 36 16.42 -31.76 3.65
CA ALA A 36 17.86 -31.78 3.93
C ALA A 36 18.53 -30.40 3.70
N GLN A 37 18.14 -29.69 2.64
CA GLN A 37 18.65 -28.34 2.38
C GLN A 37 18.19 -27.32 3.42
N VAL A 38 16.94 -27.45 3.92
CA VAL A 38 16.45 -26.59 5.01
C VAL A 38 17.18 -26.92 6.32
N GLN A 39 17.40 -28.18 6.62
CA GLN A 39 18.18 -28.62 7.79
C GLN A 39 19.62 -28.08 7.74
N GLN A 40 20.25 -28.12 6.58
CA GLN A 40 21.57 -27.52 6.38
C GLN A 40 21.53 -26.01 6.64
N ALA A 41 20.57 -25.28 6.05
CA ALA A 41 20.44 -23.84 6.28
C ALA A 41 20.24 -23.52 7.78
N ILE A 42 19.45 -24.33 8.51
CA ILE A 42 19.28 -24.19 9.96
C ILE A 42 20.61 -24.42 10.70
N ALA A 43 21.36 -25.47 10.34
CA ALA A 43 22.66 -25.77 10.93
C ALA A 43 23.70 -24.65 10.68
N GLU A 44 23.55 -23.90 9.58
CA GLU A 44 24.34 -22.71 9.25
C GLU A 44 23.90 -21.45 10.03
N GLY A 45 22.96 -21.57 10.99
CA GLY A 45 22.53 -20.47 11.86
C GLY A 45 21.31 -19.70 11.38
N ASN A 46 20.62 -20.18 10.32
CA ASN A 46 19.38 -19.54 9.87
C ASN A 46 18.20 -20.00 10.71
N SER A 47 17.59 -19.09 11.48
CA SER A 47 16.46 -19.42 12.35
C SER A 47 15.19 -19.72 11.54
N PRO A 48 14.55 -20.91 11.70
CA PRO A 48 13.31 -21.26 11.03
C PRO A 48 12.07 -20.59 11.66
N THR A 49 12.21 -20.03 12.86
CA THR A 49 11.10 -19.44 13.63
C THR A 49 11.12 -17.92 13.68
N ALA A 50 12.25 -17.29 13.27
CA ALA A 50 12.39 -15.85 13.22
C ALA A 50 11.47 -15.21 12.17
N PHE A 51 11.10 -13.95 12.41
CA PHE A 51 10.31 -13.17 11.49
C PHE A 51 11.17 -12.18 10.67
N ASN A 52 10.79 -11.95 9.42
CA ASN A 52 11.29 -10.80 8.67
C ASN A 52 10.56 -9.51 9.11
N ALA A 53 10.97 -8.36 8.55
CA ALA A 53 10.39 -7.04 8.86
C ALA A 53 8.86 -6.95 8.61
N ARG A 54 8.28 -7.89 7.86
CA ARG A 54 6.83 -7.98 7.59
C ARG A 54 6.13 -9.07 8.41
N ALA A 55 6.78 -9.62 9.42
CA ALA A 55 6.29 -10.72 10.24
C ALA A 55 5.95 -12.02 9.45
N PHE A 56 6.67 -12.31 8.35
CA PHE A 56 6.68 -13.63 7.75
C PHE A 56 7.84 -14.45 8.33
N ASP A 57 7.59 -15.72 8.63
CA ASP A 57 8.59 -16.70 9.02
C ASP A 57 8.89 -17.69 7.89
N ALA A 58 9.82 -18.61 8.11
CA ALA A 58 10.21 -19.62 7.13
C ALA A 58 9.02 -20.46 6.65
N THR A 59 8.12 -20.86 7.55
CA THR A 59 6.95 -21.70 7.23
C THR A 59 5.96 -20.95 6.32
N SER A 60 5.61 -19.71 6.66
CA SER A 60 4.73 -18.90 5.82
C SER A 60 5.35 -18.60 4.46
N MET A 61 6.67 -18.33 4.40
CA MET A 61 7.39 -18.16 3.15
C MET A 61 7.40 -19.44 2.30
N ALA A 62 7.60 -20.61 2.91
CA ALA A 62 7.55 -21.91 2.24
C ALA A 62 6.16 -22.18 1.63
N ILE A 63 5.08 -21.93 2.40
CA ILE A 63 3.70 -22.11 1.92
C ILE A 63 3.42 -21.17 0.75
N LEU A 64 3.74 -19.88 0.87
CA LEU A 64 3.49 -18.85 -0.15
C LEU A 64 4.25 -19.09 -1.45
N ASN A 65 5.44 -19.72 -1.36
CA ASN A 65 6.24 -20.08 -2.52
C ASN A 65 6.01 -21.52 -2.98
N ALA A 66 4.98 -22.21 -2.48
CA ALA A 66 4.63 -23.58 -2.84
C ALA A 66 5.85 -24.54 -2.76
N ALA A 67 6.60 -24.52 -1.65
CA ALA A 67 7.68 -25.47 -1.38
C ALA A 67 7.14 -26.91 -1.33
N PRO A 68 8.00 -27.97 -1.41
CA PRO A 68 7.56 -29.34 -1.29
C PRO A 68 6.78 -29.61 0.00
N TYR A 69 5.78 -30.49 -0.09
CA TYR A 69 4.90 -30.83 1.05
C TYR A 69 5.71 -31.24 2.29
N GLU A 70 6.67 -32.13 2.11
CA GLU A 70 7.53 -32.66 3.19
C GLU A 70 8.33 -31.53 3.84
N THR A 71 8.78 -30.56 3.06
CA THR A 71 9.53 -29.40 3.56
C THR A 71 8.63 -28.49 4.41
N ILE A 72 7.39 -28.25 3.95
CA ILE A 72 6.43 -27.42 4.69
C ILE A 72 6.04 -28.10 6.01
N THR A 73 5.72 -29.42 5.97
CA THR A 73 5.32 -30.15 7.16
C THR A 73 6.47 -30.29 8.17
N TYR A 74 7.70 -30.49 7.70
CA TYR A 74 8.90 -30.45 8.53
C TYR A 74 9.00 -29.12 9.30
N LEU A 75 8.84 -27.99 8.60
CA LEU A 75 8.89 -26.66 9.23
C LEU A 75 7.77 -26.44 10.25
N ILE A 76 6.54 -26.91 9.96
CA ILE A 76 5.40 -26.83 10.89
C ILE A 76 5.68 -27.58 12.18
N ASP A 77 6.36 -28.72 12.10
CA ASP A 77 6.65 -29.60 13.25
C ASP A 77 7.84 -29.12 14.10
N LEU A 78 8.60 -28.12 13.65
CA LEU A 78 9.69 -27.56 14.45
C LEU A 78 9.16 -26.83 15.68
N GLU A 79 9.86 -26.96 16.79
CA GLU A 79 9.58 -26.21 18.00
C GLU A 79 9.55 -24.69 17.71
N GLY A 80 8.53 -23.99 18.22
CA GLY A 80 8.29 -22.57 17.95
C GLY A 80 7.51 -22.26 16.66
N ASN A 81 7.11 -23.29 15.88
CA ASN A 81 6.27 -23.16 14.69
C ASN A 81 4.89 -23.83 14.84
N GLY A 82 4.26 -23.73 16.01
CA GLY A 82 2.94 -24.33 16.26
C GLY A 82 1.89 -23.96 15.20
N VAL A 83 0.96 -24.90 14.94
CA VAL A 83 -0.04 -24.84 13.83
C VAL A 83 -0.90 -23.56 13.82
N ASN A 84 -1.06 -22.91 14.98
CA ASN A 84 -1.80 -21.65 15.14
C ASN A 84 -0.88 -20.44 15.29
N LYS A 85 0.41 -20.56 14.95
CA LYS A 85 1.36 -19.45 15.01
C LYS A 85 0.85 -18.27 14.18
N ILE A 86 0.87 -17.09 14.81
CA ILE A 86 0.44 -15.85 14.18
C ILE A 86 1.62 -15.24 13.40
N THR A 87 1.36 -14.90 12.15
CA THR A 87 2.30 -14.30 11.21
C THR A 87 1.77 -12.95 10.71
N HIS A 88 2.28 -12.47 9.57
CA HIS A 88 1.87 -11.21 8.92
C HIS A 88 0.35 -11.01 8.92
N ASP A 89 -0.10 -9.81 9.31
CA ASP A 89 -1.52 -9.42 9.41
C ASP A 89 -2.38 -10.33 10.32
N LYS A 90 -1.79 -10.91 11.36
CA LYS A 90 -2.42 -11.88 12.28
C LYS A 90 -2.90 -13.17 11.60
N ARG A 91 -2.32 -13.54 10.46
CA ARG A 91 -2.67 -14.78 9.74
C ARG A 91 -1.92 -15.98 10.31
N THR A 92 -2.64 -17.10 10.39
CA THR A 92 -2.05 -18.43 10.69
C THR A 92 -1.59 -19.14 9.41
N TYR A 93 -0.86 -20.24 9.55
CA TYR A 93 -0.45 -21.05 8.39
C TYR A 93 -1.63 -21.56 7.58
N LEU A 94 -2.78 -21.84 8.23
CA LEU A 94 -4.00 -22.27 7.51
C LEU A 94 -4.56 -21.18 6.58
N HIS A 95 -4.44 -19.89 6.95
CA HIS A 95 -4.79 -18.81 6.02
C HIS A 95 -3.94 -18.86 4.76
N TRP A 96 -2.62 -19.01 4.89
CA TRP A 96 -1.70 -19.03 3.76
C TRP A 96 -1.90 -20.27 2.89
N ALA A 97 -2.10 -21.45 3.50
CA ALA A 97 -2.38 -22.69 2.79
C ALA A 97 -3.71 -22.62 2.02
N ALA A 98 -4.76 -22.04 2.62
CA ALA A 98 -6.05 -21.81 1.96
C ALA A 98 -5.95 -20.79 0.82
N PHE A 99 -5.20 -19.71 1.01
CA PHE A 99 -4.93 -18.71 -0.04
C PHE A 99 -4.23 -19.30 -1.27
N GLN A 100 -3.34 -20.28 -1.07
CA GLN A 100 -2.61 -20.98 -2.13
C GLN A 100 -3.34 -22.21 -2.67
N ASN A 101 -4.53 -22.56 -2.17
CA ASN A 101 -5.21 -23.82 -2.44
C ASN A 101 -4.32 -25.06 -2.18
N ASN A 102 -3.46 -25.00 -1.19
CA ASN A 102 -2.59 -26.11 -0.83
C ASN A 102 -3.33 -27.08 0.09
N GLN A 103 -4.25 -27.87 -0.50
CA GLN A 103 -5.11 -28.80 0.26
C GLN A 103 -4.34 -29.85 1.05
N PRO A 104 -3.21 -30.45 0.57
CA PRO A 104 -2.41 -31.34 1.39
C PRO A 104 -1.93 -30.70 2.69
N VAL A 105 -1.37 -29.48 2.61
CA VAL A 105 -0.92 -28.74 3.80
C VAL A 105 -2.09 -28.32 4.68
N MET A 106 -3.24 -27.93 4.11
CA MET A 106 -4.46 -27.63 4.88
C MET A 106 -4.92 -28.85 5.68
N LYS A 107 -4.98 -30.05 5.07
CA LYS A 107 -5.33 -31.30 5.74
C LYS A 107 -4.36 -31.61 6.87
N TYR A 108 -3.06 -31.41 6.66
CA TYR A 108 -2.04 -31.61 7.67
C TYR A 108 -2.24 -30.68 8.87
N LEU A 109 -2.38 -29.38 8.62
CA LEU A 109 -2.60 -28.36 9.67
C LEU A 109 -3.87 -28.66 10.49
N ILE A 110 -4.98 -28.97 9.81
CA ILE A 110 -6.25 -29.32 10.46
C ILE A 110 -6.11 -30.59 11.29
N GLY A 111 -5.45 -31.63 10.76
CA GLY A 111 -5.17 -32.86 11.47
C GLY A 111 -4.30 -32.69 12.74
N LYS A 112 -3.47 -31.64 12.76
CA LYS A 112 -2.66 -31.23 13.92
C LYS A 112 -3.40 -30.26 14.87
N GLY A 113 -4.70 -29.99 14.64
CA GLY A 113 -5.51 -29.13 15.51
C GLY A 113 -5.43 -27.63 15.20
N ALA A 114 -5.14 -27.27 13.95
CA ALA A 114 -5.24 -25.87 13.54
C ALA A 114 -6.68 -25.35 13.70
N ASP A 115 -6.83 -24.17 14.33
CA ASP A 115 -8.11 -23.46 14.35
C ASP A 115 -8.50 -23.10 12.90
N VAL A 116 -9.74 -23.42 12.52
CA VAL A 116 -10.27 -23.19 11.17
C VAL A 116 -11.01 -21.86 11.03
N ASN A 117 -11.22 -21.14 12.15
CA ASN A 117 -11.96 -19.87 12.20
C ASN A 117 -11.16 -18.69 12.77
N PRO A 118 -9.82 -18.69 12.85
CA PRO A 118 -9.10 -17.53 13.34
C PRO A 118 -9.34 -16.34 12.41
N ARG A 119 -9.35 -15.12 12.96
CA ARG A 119 -9.54 -13.88 12.18
C ARG A 119 -8.23 -13.13 12.04
N ASP A 120 -7.90 -12.75 10.81
CA ASP A 120 -6.76 -11.88 10.54
C ASP A 120 -7.07 -10.41 10.91
N SER A 121 -6.14 -9.48 10.68
CA SER A 121 -6.29 -8.05 10.98
C SER A 121 -7.43 -7.37 10.22
N ARG A 122 -7.93 -7.98 9.13
CA ARG A 122 -9.06 -7.50 8.32
C ARG A 122 -10.33 -8.35 8.50
N GLN A 123 -10.36 -9.15 9.56
CA GLN A 123 -11.46 -10.06 9.88
C GLN A 123 -11.69 -11.18 8.85
N TYR A 124 -10.67 -11.51 8.02
CA TYR A 124 -10.76 -12.70 7.17
C TYR A 124 -10.46 -13.95 7.99
N THR A 125 -11.33 -14.95 7.89
CA THR A 125 -11.04 -16.33 8.28
C THR A 125 -10.34 -17.06 7.12
N PRO A 126 -9.71 -18.24 7.32
CA PRO A 126 -9.06 -18.98 6.23
C PRO A 126 -9.99 -19.21 5.03
N ILE A 127 -11.29 -19.50 5.24
CA ILE A 127 -12.27 -19.70 4.16
C ILE A 127 -12.54 -18.41 3.37
N LEU A 128 -12.61 -17.25 4.03
CA LEU A 128 -12.77 -15.95 3.38
C LEU A 128 -11.48 -15.52 2.68
N PHE A 129 -10.32 -15.82 3.27
CA PHE A 129 -9.04 -15.47 2.71
C PHE A 129 -8.72 -16.28 1.44
N ALA A 130 -9.16 -17.54 1.35
CA ALA A 130 -9.15 -18.32 0.11
C ALA A 130 -9.96 -17.63 -1.00
N ALA A 131 -11.16 -17.15 -0.70
CA ALA A 131 -12.00 -16.43 -1.66
C ALA A 131 -11.34 -15.14 -2.18
N VAL A 132 -10.74 -14.34 -1.30
CA VAL A 132 -9.94 -13.16 -1.67
C VAL A 132 -8.73 -13.53 -2.53
N GLY A 133 -8.17 -14.73 -2.32
CA GLY A 133 -7.11 -15.31 -3.14
C GLY A 133 -7.56 -15.71 -4.55
N GLY A 134 -8.86 -15.71 -4.80
CA GLY A 134 -9.45 -16.13 -6.08
C GLY A 134 -9.58 -17.66 -6.19
N GLN A 135 -9.52 -18.38 -5.07
CA GLN A 135 -9.68 -19.81 -5.09
C GLN A 135 -11.16 -20.16 -5.34
N THR A 136 -11.44 -20.86 -6.44
CA THR A 136 -12.79 -21.28 -6.82
C THR A 136 -12.99 -22.79 -6.74
N ASP A 137 -11.97 -23.51 -6.25
CA ASP A 137 -11.97 -24.96 -6.09
C ASP A 137 -12.92 -25.37 -4.96
N LYS A 138 -13.96 -26.13 -5.31
CA LYS A 138 -15.01 -26.59 -4.40
C LYS A 138 -14.46 -27.49 -3.27
N GLU A 139 -13.49 -28.33 -3.58
CA GLU A 139 -12.89 -29.31 -2.64
C GLU A 139 -12.19 -28.59 -1.47
N LEU A 140 -11.55 -27.43 -1.73
CA LEU A 140 -10.98 -26.58 -0.69
C LEU A 140 -12.06 -26.14 0.32
N TYR A 141 -13.18 -25.61 -0.19
CA TYR A 141 -14.27 -25.14 0.67
C TYR A 141 -14.96 -26.27 1.40
N GLU A 142 -15.14 -27.44 0.75
CA GLU A 142 -15.67 -28.64 1.42
C GLU A 142 -14.77 -29.09 2.57
N LEU A 143 -13.45 -29.07 2.37
CA LEU A 143 -12.49 -29.42 3.42
C LEU A 143 -12.65 -28.49 4.63
N LEU A 144 -12.65 -27.17 4.42
CA LEU A 144 -12.79 -26.21 5.51
C LEU A 144 -14.16 -26.31 6.21
N LEU A 145 -15.25 -26.45 5.45
CA LEU A 145 -16.60 -26.56 6.01
C LEU A 145 -16.80 -27.87 6.81
N LYS A 146 -16.25 -29.01 6.33
CA LYS A 146 -16.27 -30.28 7.06
C LYS A 146 -15.45 -30.21 8.36
N SER A 147 -14.44 -29.34 8.40
CA SER A 147 -13.59 -29.11 9.56
C SER A 147 -14.13 -28.05 10.52
N GLY A 148 -15.36 -27.55 10.29
CA GLY A 148 -16.02 -26.60 11.20
C GLY A 148 -15.88 -25.12 10.84
N ALA A 149 -15.42 -24.79 9.61
CA ALA A 149 -15.42 -23.40 9.15
C ALA A 149 -16.86 -22.86 9.02
N ASN A 150 -17.07 -21.61 9.44
CA ASN A 150 -18.36 -20.97 9.38
C ASN A 150 -18.56 -20.24 8.02
N LEU A 151 -19.51 -20.75 7.21
CA LEU A 151 -19.84 -20.16 5.91
C LEU A 151 -20.50 -18.78 6.00
N LYS A 152 -21.11 -18.44 7.14
CA LYS A 152 -21.81 -17.17 7.34
C LYS A 152 -20.91 -16.02 7.79
N GLU A 153 -19.61 -16.28 7.93
CA GLU A 153 -18.64 -15.25 8.26
C GLU A 153 -18.57 -14.15 7.21
N THR A 154 -18.24 -12.95 7.67
CA THR A 154 -17.99 -11.78 6.81
C THR A 154 -16.68 -11.12 7.21
N ASN A 155 -16.08 -10.38 6.29
CA ASN A 155 -14.91 -9.52 6.58
C ASN A 155 -15.33 -8.23 7.32
N SER A 156 -14.39 -7.32 7.59
CA SER A 156 -14.63 -6.02 8.22
C SER A 156 -15.66 -5.15 7.48
N ASP A 157 -15.79 -5.34 6.16
CA ASP A 157 -16.74 -4.60 5.34
C ASP A 157 -18.12 -5.27 5.27
N GLY A 158 -18.32 -6.38 5.97
CA GLY A 158 -19.56 -7.18 5.94
C GLY A 158 -19.72 -8.00 4.65
N ALA A 159 -18.69 -8.10 3.82
CA ALA A 159 -18.72 -8.93 2.63
C ALA A 159 -18.63 -10.41 2.99
N ASN A 160 -19.57 -11.22 2.51
CA ASN A 160 -19.56 -12.66 2.66
C ASN A 160 -18.66 -13.34 1.60
N LEU A 161 -18.44 -14.64 1.77
CA LEU A 161 -17.61 -15.44 0.88
C LEU A 161 -18.03 -15.31 -0.59
N LEU A 162 -19.34 -15.33 -0.91
CA LEU A 162 -19.81 -15.27 -2.27
C LEU A 162 -19.50 -13.94 -2.96
N LEU A 163 -19.67 -12.81 -2.26
CA LEU A 163 -19.29 -11.50 -2.79
C LEU A 163 -17.78 -11.42 -3.11
N MET A 164 -16.94 -12.01 -2.25
CA MET A 164 -15.49 -12.04 -2.48
C MET A 164 -15.07 -12.96 -3.63
N LEU A 165 -15.83 -14.04 -3.90
CA LEU A 165 -15.57 -14.96 -5.02
C LEU A 165 -16.01 -14.37 -6.37
N ILE A 166 -17.08 -13.59 -6.41
CA ILE A 166 -17.69 -13.07 -7.64
C ILE A 166 -16.67 -12.51 -8.64
N PRO A 167 -15.68 -11.68 -8.26
CA PRO A 167 -14.71 -11.14 -9.20
C PRO A 167 -13.91 -12.21 -9.94
N HIS A 168 -13.69 -13.37 -9.30
CA HIS A 168 -12.80 -14.44 -9.76
C HIS A 168 -13.50 -15.56 -10.52
N LEU A 169 -14.83 -15.60 -10.51
CA LEU A 169 -15.59 -16.66 -11.18
C LEU A 169 -15.41 -16.57 -12.70
N LYS A 170 -15.28 -17.73 -13.34
CA LYS A 170 -15.30 -17.87 -14.80
C LYS A 170 -16.72 -18.09 -15.33
N ASP A 171 -17.54 -18.75 -14.54
CA ASP A 171 -18.95 -19.02 -14.80
C ASP A 171 -19.72 -18.92 -13.48
N LEU A 172 -20.89 -18.31 -13.50
CA LEU A 172 -21.75 -18.16 -12.34
C LEU A 172 -22.22 -19.51 -11.74
N LYS A 173 -22.19 -20.60 -12.52
CA LYS A 173 -22.43 -21.97 -12.01
C LYS A 173 -21.47 -22.36 -10.88
N GLN A 174 -20.27 -21.81 -10.85
CA GLN A 174 -19.32 -22.02 -9.75
C GLN A 174 -19.86 -21.50 -8.42
N ALA A 175 -20.81 -20.54 -8.43
CA ALA A 175 -21.50 -20.05 -7.25
C ALA A 175 -22.59 -21.00 -6.73
N ASP A 176 -23.10 -21.93 -7.55
CA ASP A 176 -24.25 -22.79 -7.22
C ASP A 176 -24.01 -23.63 -5.96
N TYR A 177 -22.77 -24.07 -5.74
CA TYR A 177 -22.39 -24.79 -4.52
C TYR A 177 -22.67 -23.98 -3.27
N PHE A 178 -22.27 -22.72 -3.26
CA PHE A 178 -22.41 -21.81 -2.12
C PHE A 178 -23.87 -21.35 -1.97
N ILE A 179 -24.59 -21.17 -3.08
CA ILE A 179 -26.01 -20.82 -3.09
C ILE A 179 -26.83 -21.96 -2.47
N LYS A 180 -26.56 -23.22 -2.84
CA LYS A 180 -27.20 -24.41 -2.24
C LYS A 180 -26.94 -24.52 -0.73
N LYS A 181 -25.82 -23.95 -0.24
CA LYS A 181 -25.48 -23.86 1.19
C LYS A 181 -26.05 -22.61 1.88
N GLY A 182 -26.87 -21.82 1.18
CA GLY A 182 -27.64 -20.72 1.76
C GLY A 182 -27.06 -19.31 1.56
N LEU A 183 -25.97 -19.15 0.81
CA LEU A 183 -25.53 -17.82 0.40
C LEU A 183 -26.40 -17.29 -0.75
N LYS A 184 -26.57 -15.96 -0.81
CA LYS A 184 -27.48 -15.33 -1.79
C LYS A 184 -26.70 -14.40 -2.73
N LEU A 185 -26.98 -14.46 -4.03
CA LEU A 185 -26.46 -13.51 -5.03
C LEU A 185 -26.93 -12.08 -4.79
N THR A 186 -28.06 -11.92 -4.07
CA THR A 186 -28.62 -10.62 -3.70
C THR A 186 -28.00 -10.01 -2.45
N SER A 187 -27.04 -10.72 -1.80
CA SER A 187 -26.33 -10.16 -0.64
C SER A 187 -25.60 -8.89 -1.02
N THR A 188 -25.50 -7.99 -0.05
CA THR A 188 -24.65 -6.80 -0.12
C THR A 188 -23.73 -6.77 1.09
N ASP A 189 -22.61 -6.04 0.99
CA ASP A 189 -21.78 -5.71 2.15
C ASP A 189 -22.42 -4.60 3.00
N THR A 190 -21.74 -4.15 4.05
CA THR A 190 -22.23 -3.08 4.97
C THR A 190 -22.44 -1.74 4.25
N ASN A 191 -21.73 -1.47 3.17
CA ASN A 191 -21.86 -0.28 2.35
C ASN A 191 -22.99 -0.40 1.30
N GLY A 192 -23.60 -1.59 1.14
CA GLY A 192 -24.61 -1.85 0.11
C GLY A 192 -24.05 -2.18 -1.26
N ASN A 193 -22.77 -2.54 -1.36
CA ASN A 193 -22.17 -3.03 -2.60
C ASN A 193 -22.73 -4.43 -2.93
N ASN A 194 -23.30 -4.58 -4.11
CA ASN A 194 -23.86 -5.84 -4.60
C ASN A 194 -22.82 -6.67 -5.40
N ALA A 195 -23.22 -7.84 -5.85
CA ALA A 195 -22.38 -8.74 -6.66
C ALA A 195 -21.81 -8.08 -7.93
N ILE A 196 -22.58 -7.18 -8.59
CA ILE A 196 -22.11 -6.46 -9.80
C ILE A 196 -20.99 -5.48 -9.44
N TYR A 197 -21.10 -4.77 -8.30
CA TYR A 197 -20.03 -3.91 -7.82
C TYR A 197 -18.73 -4.71 -7.64
N TYR A 198 -18.80 -5.88 -7.02
CA TYR A 198 -17.63 -6.76 -6.85
C TYR A 198 -17.08 -7.26 -8.19
N ALA A 199 -17.93 -7.73 -9.11
CA ALA A 199 -17.51 -8.16 -10.46
C ALA A 199 -16.82 -7.04 -11.24
N ALA A 200 -17.26 -5.78 -11.05
CA ALA A 200 -16.71 -4.62 -11.73
C ALA A 200 -15.27 -4.28 -11.26
N THR A 201 -14.85 -4.69 -10.06
CA THR A 201 -13.46 -4.46 -9.61
C THR A 201 -12.42 -5.13 -10.53
N MET A 202 -12.76 -6.26 -11.15
CA MET A 202 -11.88 -7.01 -12.05
C MET A 202 -12.34 -6.98 -13.52
N GLY A 203 -13.33 -6.16 -13.86
CA GLY A 203 -13.82 -6.04 -15.23
C GLY A 203 -14.48 -7.31 -15.76
N ASN A 204 -15.09 -8.12 -14.90
CA ASN A 204 -15.65 -9.42 -15.28
C ASN A 204 -17.00 -9.28 -15.97
N LYS A 205 -16.98 -8.95 -17.29
CA LYS A 205 -18.18 -8.73 -18.12
C LYS A 205 -19.10 -9.95 -18.12
N SER A 206 -18.55 -11.15 -18.30
CA SER A 206 -19.36 -12.38 -18.39
C SER A 206 -20.16 -12.67 -17.11
N ILE A 207 -19.56 -12.42 -15.95
CA ILE A 207 -20.24 -12.58 -14.66
C ILE A 207 -21.28 -11.47 -14.46
N ILE A 208 -20.99 -10.22 -14.84
CA ILE A 208 -21.98 -9.13 -14.79
C ILE A 208 -23.22 -9.49 -15.64
N GLU A 209 -23.04 -9.96 -16.88
CA GLU A 209 -24.14 -10.40 -17.73
C GLU A 209 -24.95 -11.54 -17.10
N ALA A 210 -24.27 -12.52 -16.51
CA ALA A 210 -24.93 -13.64 -15.83
C ALA A 210 -25.71 -13.16 -14.59
N LEU A 211 -25.19 -12.19 -13.84
CA LEU A 211 -25.86 -11.58 -12.70
C LEU A 211 -27.09 -10.78 -13.12
N ILE A 212 -27.02 -10.04 -14.24
CA ILE A 212 -28.16 -9.29 -14.81
C ILE A 212 -29.28 -10.28 -15.21
N LYS A 213 -28.93 -11.42 -15.84
CA LYS A 213 -29.92 -12.49 -16.14
C LYS A 213 -30.57 -13.05 -14.87
N LYS A 214 -29.87 -12.98 -13.72
CA LYS A 214 -30.42 -13.31 -12.40
C LYS A 214 -31.13 -12.13 -11.73
N LYS A 215 -31.42 -11.04 -12.47
CA LYS A 215 -32.14 -9.83 -12.06
C LYS A 215 -31.39 -9.01 -10.99
N ILE A 216 -30.07 -9.11 -10.90
CA ILE A 216 -29.26 -8.19 -10.10
C ILE A 216 -29.14 -6.86 -10.87
N ASN A 217 -29.45 -5.76 -10.20
CA ASN A 217 -29.48 -4.44 -10.85
C ASN A 217 -28.05 -3.89 -11.09
N PRO A 218 -27.64 -3.64 -12.36
CA PRO A 218 -26.34 -3.04 -12.66
C PRO A 218 -26.23 -1.58 -12.26
N LYS A 219 -27.36 -0.88 -12.13
CA LYS A 219 -27.42 0.55 -11.75
C LYS A 219 -27.49 0.77 -10.25
N ASN A 220 -27.21 -0.27 -9.45
CA ASN A 220 -27.20 -0.14 -8.00
C ASN A 220 -26.21 0.94 -7.56
N VAL A 221 -26.64 1.76 -6.60
CA VAL A 221 -25.84 2.78 -5.92
C VAL A 221 -25.77 2.36 -4.47
N ASN A 222 -24.56 2.31 -3.91
CA ASN A 222 -24.34 1.93 -2.51
C ASN A 222 -24.69 3.10 -1.56
N LYS A 223 -24.55 2.89 -0.25
CA LYS A 223 -24.86 3.89 0.79
C LYS A 223 -24.01 5.17 0.71
N LYS A 224 -22.83 5.09 0.06
CA LYS A 224 -21.96 6.24 -0.20
C LYS A 224 -22.30 6.96 -1.51
N GLY A 225 -23.29 6.52 -2.27
CA GLY A 225 -23.58 7.07 -3.59
C GLY A 225 -22.68 6.52 -4.71
N GLU A 226 -21.99 5.41 -4.50
CA GLU A 226 -21.08 4.81 -5.48
C GLU A 226 -21.76 3.72 -6.29
N ASN A 227 -21.51 3.70 -7.59
CA ASN A 227 -21.97 2.69 -8.54
C ASN A 227 -20.79 1.82 -9.06
N ALA A 228 -21.04 0.96 -10.03
CA ALA A 228 -20.04 0.06 -10.61
C ALA A 228 -18.84 0.80 -11.26
N PHE A 229 -18.97 2.07 -11.67
CA PHE A 229 -17.83 2.87 -12.15
C PHE A 229 -16.78 3.09 -11.07
N PHE A 230 -17.19 3.30 -9.81
CA PHE A 230 -16.25 3.44 -8.69
C PHE A 230 -15.47 2.14 -8.45
N ALA A 231 -16.16 0.99 -8.53
CA ALA A 231 -15.51 -0.31 -8.43
C ALA A 231 -14.49 -0.52 -9.56
N ALA A 232 -14.88 -0.21 -10.80
CA ALA A 232 -14.01 -0.29 -11.97
C ALA A 232 -12.79 0.64 -11.85
N ALA A 233 -12.99 1.88 -11.37
CA ALA A 233 -11.93 2.85 -11.16
C ALA A 233 -10.94 2.41 -10.07
N ARG A 234 -11.41 1.79 -8.99
CA ARG A 234 -10.54 1.23 -7.94
C ARG A 234 -9.73 0.05 -8.42
N GLY A 235 -10.28 -0.76 -9.33
CA GLY A 235 -9.67 -1.99 -9.78
C GLY A 235 -9.49 -3.01 -8.63
N PHE A 236 -8.73 -4.07 -8.90
CA PHE A 236 -8.42 -5.10 -7.92
C PHE A 236 -6.90 -5.26 -7.76
N ARG A 237 -6.36 -5.04 -6.57
CA ARG A 237 -4.92 -5.09 -6.28
C ARG A 237 -4.12 -4.16 -7.21
N ARG A 238 -3.30 -4.74 -8.12
CA ARG A 238 -2.49 -3.99 -9.11
C ARG A 238 -3.09 -4.01 -10.51
N THR A 239 -4.27 -4.62 -10.68
CA THR A 239 -4.96 -4.70 -11.99
C THR A 239 -5.91 -3.52 -12.12
N ALA A 240 -5.73 -2.74 -13.18
CA ALA A 240 -6.62 -1.65 -13.56
C ALA A 240 -7.51 -2.09 -14.73
N ASN A 241 -8.77 -1.65 -14.71
CA ASN A 241 -9.68 -1.85 -15.83
C ASN A 241 -9.33 -0.88 -16.97
N LYS A 242 -9.57 -1.32 -18.21
CA LYS A 242 -9.33 -0.54 -19.43
C LYS A 242 -10.60 0.14 -19.93
N ARG A 243 -10.46 1.06 -20.89
CA ARG A 243 -11.53 1.88 -21.48
C ARG A 243 -12.73 1.04 -21.91
N ASP A 244 -12.53 -0.08 -22.60
CA ASP A 244 -13.59 -0.96 -23.10
C ASP A 244 -14.53 -1.50 -22.02
N PHE A 245 -14.03 -1.62 -20.77
CA PHE A 245 -14.86 -2.03 -19.65
C PHE A 245 -15.70 -0.87 -19.11
N PHE A 246 -15.19 0.34 -19.09
CA PHE A 246 -15.95 1.53 -18.71
C PHE A 246 -17.07 1.82 -19.72
N GLU A 247 -16.77 1.70 -21.02
CA GLU A 247 -17.77 1.80 -22.08
C GLU A 247 -18.89 0.74 -21.94
N TYR A 248 -18.53 -0.49 -21.59
CA TYR A 248 -19.49 -1.55 -21.30
C TYR A 248 -20.42 -1.18 -20.12
N LEU A 249 -19.89 -0.64 -19.03
CA LEU A 249 -20.72 -0.20 -17.91
C LEU A 249 -21.69 0.91 -18.30
N GLU A 250 -21.26 1.85 -19.14
CA GLU A 250 -22.13 2.92 -19.68
C GLU A 250 -23.26 2.35 -20.53
N GLN A 251 -22.97 1.36 -21.39
CA GLN A 251 -23.99 0.65 -22.20
C GLN A 251 -25.05 -0.05 -21.33
N LEU A 252 -24.70 -0.48 -20.12
CA LEU A 252 -25.65 -0.99 -19.13
C LEU A 252 -26.46 0.12 -18.45
N GLY A 253 -26.21 1.39 -18.78
CA GLY A 253 -26.86 2.58 -18.24
C GLY A 253 -26.37 2.97 -16.85
N VAL A 254 -25.16 2.55 -16.46
CA VAL A 254 -24.50 3.03 -15.25
C VAL A 254 -23.93 4.43 -15.52
N LYS A 255 -24.11 5.37 -14.60
CA LYS A 255 -23.64 6.76 -14.78
C LYS A 255 -22.12 6.88 -14.58
N PRO A 256 -21.37 7.40 -15.59
CA PRO A 256 -19.91 7.52 -15.49
C PRO A 256 -19.42 8.66 -14.59
N ASN A 257 -20.24 9.70 -14.39
CA ASN A 257 -19.90 10.93 -13.67
C ASN A 257 -20.63 11.06 -12.32
N GLN A 258 -20.94 9.95 -11.69
CA GLN A 258 -21.56 9.92 -10.36
C GLN A 258 -20.60 10.55 -9.34
N VAL A 259 -21.14 11.41 -8.45
CA VAL A 259 -20.42 11.93 -7.28
C VAL A 259 -20.88 11.17 -6.03
N ASN A 260 -19.99 10.70 -5.19
CA ASN A 260 -20.33 10.04 -3.94
C ASN A 260 -20.46 11.06 -2.77
N SER A 261 -20.85 10.57 -1.58
CA SER A 261 -21.00 11.39 -0.36
C SER A 261 -19.72 12.10 0.09
N ASP A 262 -18.57 11.60 -0.32
CA ASP A 262 -17.28 12.18 0.02
C ASP A 262 -16.80 13.21 -1.02
N GLY A 263 -17.66 13.57 -2.02
CA GLY A 263 -17.33 14.44 -3.13
C GLY A 263 -16.43 13.79 -4.20
N ILE A 264 -16.19 12.48 -4.10
CA ILE A 264 -15.30 11.74 -5.01
C ILE A 264 -16.07 11.32 -6.26
N THR A 265 -15.39 11.36 -7.42
CA THR A 265 -15.86 10.84 -8.71
C THR A 265 -15.01 9.65 -9.18
N PRO A 266 -15.47 8.85 -10.15
CA PRO A 266 -14.60 7.85 -10.81
C PRO A 266 -13.33 8.48 -11.39
N LEU A 267 -13.39 9.69 -11.96
CA LEU A 267 -12.23 10.44 -12.45
C LEU A 267 -11.19 10.69 -11.35
N TYR A 268 -11.63 11.12 -10.17
CA TYR A 268 -10.75 11.34 -9.02
C TYR A 268 -9.95 10.09 -8.65
N ILE A 269 -10.61 8.92 -8.65
CA ILE A 269 -9.96 7.64 -8.32
C ILE A 269 -8.96 7.24 -9.41
N VAL A 270 -9.38 7.31 -10.68
CA VAL A 270 -8.53 6.98 -11.85
C VAL A 270 -7.30 7.89 -11.87
N ALA A 271 -7.45 9.18 -11.60
CA ALA A 271 -6.36 10.14 -11.54
C ALA A 271 -5.23 9.73 -10.58
N GLY A 272 -5.54 9.06 -9.47
CA GLY A 272 -4.52 8.62 -8.51
C GLY A 272 -4.03 7.18 -8.71
N LYS A 273 -4.75 6.35 -9.47
CA LYS A 273 -4.48 4.90 -9.50
C LYS A 273 -4.21 4.31 -10.88
N ASN A 274 -4.89 4.79 -11.91
CA ASN A 274 -4.81 4.20 -13.23
C ASN A 274 -3.86 5.01 -14.11
N ARG A 275 -2.90 4.35 -14.72
CA ARG A 275 -1.92 4.98 -15.63
C ARG A 275 -2.36 4.97 -17.09
N ASP A 276 -3.56 4.48 -17.36
CA ASP A 276 -4.12 4.42 -18.71
C ASP A 276 -4.77 5.76 -19.06
N THR A 277 -4.14 6.50 -19.96
CA THR A 277 -4.59 7.81 -20.44
C THR A 277 -5.92 7.75 -21.18
N GLU A 278 -6.24 6.61 -21.83
CA GLU A 278 -7.50 6.41 -22.54
C GLU A 278 -8.69 6.35 -21.56
N VAL A 279 -8.49 5.72 -20.39
CA VAL A 279 -9.53 5.68 -19.34
C VAL A 279 -9.79 7.08 -18.78
N LEU A 280 -8.73 7.84 -18.51
CA LEU A 280 -8.87 9.20 -18.01
C LEU A 280 -9.60 10.10 -19.01
N SER A 281 -9.15 10.08 -20.28
CA SER A 281 -9.77 10.85 -21.37
C SER A 281 -11.24 10.49 -21.55
N TYR A 282 -11.58 9.19 -21.54
CA TYR A 282 -12.96 8.74 -21.61
C TYR A 282 -13.83 9.31 -20.48
N LEU A 283 -13.34 9.29 -19.22
CA LEU A 283 -14.11 9.86 -18.11
C LEU A 283 -14.30 11.37 -18.23
N LEU A 284 -13.31 12.10 -18.74
CA LEU A 284 -13.45 13.54 -19.06
C LEU A 284 -14.50 13.75 -20.17
N GLU A 285 -14.45 13.00 -21.26
CA GLU A 285 -15.44 13.02 -22.36
C GLU A 285 -16.87 12.75 -21.87
N LYS A 286 -17.01 11.93 -20.81
CA LYS A 286 -18.31 11.57 -20.20
C LYS A 286 -18.78 12.55 -19.13
N GLY A 287 -18.18 13.73 -19.04
CA GLY A 287 -18.62 14.83 -18.20
C GLY A 287 -18.23 14.69 -16.73
N ASN A 288 -17.16 13.95 -16.41
CA ASN A 288 -16.54 14.10 -15.11
C ASN A 288 -15.83 15.46 -15.07
N ASP A 289 -16.15 16.28 -14.07
CA ASP A 289 -15.52 17.57 -13.88
C ASP A 289 -14.08 17.40 -13.33
N PRO A 290 -13.03 17.84 -14.06
CA PRO A 290 -11.65 17.77 -13.60
C PRO A 290 -11.36 18.68 -12.40
N ALA A 291 -12.23 19.67 -12.14
CA ALA A 291 -12.13 20.58 -10.99
C ALA A 291 -12.93 20.09 -9.77
N GLN A 292 -13.73 19.01 -9.89
CA GLN A 292 -14.53 18.47 -8.80
C GLN A 292 -13.63 18.06 -7.64
N ALA A 293 -13.62 18.84 -6.57
CA ALA A 293 -12.91 18.52 -5.35
C ALA A 293 -13.74 17.56 -4.46
N ASN A 294 -13.04 16.70 -3.74
CA ASN A 294 -13.65 15.92 -2.66
C ASN A 294 -13.93 16.79 -1.43
N ASN A 295 -14.52 16.21 -0.38
CA ASN A 295 -14.86 16.92 0.85
C ASN A 295 -13.65 17.50 1.61
N GLU A 296 -12.43 17.07 1.27
CA GLU A 296 -11.17 17.63 1.79
C GLU A 296 -10.59 18.73 0.87
N GLY A 297 -11.34 19.14 -0.15
CA GLY A 297 -10.89 20.14 -1.12
C GLY A 297 -9.83 19.62 -2.10
N ARG A 298 -9.60 18.31 -2.15
CA ARG A 298 -8.59 17.70 -3.04
C ARG A 298 -9.21 17.43 -4.41
N THR A 299 -8.55 17.94 -5.47
CA THR A 299 -8.96 17.76 -6.86
C THR A 299 -8.36 16.49 -7.49
N PRO A 300 -8.88 16.00 -8.63
CA PRO A 300 -8.24 14.95 -9.42
C PRO A 300 -6.77 15.25 -9.74
N LEU A 301 -6.43 16.50 -10.08
CA LEU A 301 -5.05 16.90 -10.34
C LEU A 301 -4.15 16.72 -9.10
N MET A 302 -4.61 17.07 -7.91
CA MET A 302 -3.87 16.86 -6.67
C MET A 302 -3.61 15.37 -6.42
N ASN A 303 -4.59 14.51 -6.72
CA ASN A 303 -4.45 13.06 -6.58
C ASN A 303 -3.44 12.50 -7.59
N ALA A 304 -3.48 12.97 -8.85
CA ALA A 304 -2.49 12.61 -9.87
C ALA A 304 -1.08 13.09 -9.49
N ALA A 305 -0.97 14.35 -9.05
CA ALA A 305 0.30 14.94 -8.64
C ALA A 305 0.98 14.18 -7.49
N ALA A 306 0.19 13.64 -6.56
CA ALA A 306 0.74 12.85 -5.45
C ALA A 306 1.12 11.42 -5.84
N LEU A 307 0.36 10.74 -6.74
CA LEU A 307 0.36 9.28 -6.82
C LEU A 307 0.56 8.71 -8.23
N ASN A 308 0.49 9.54 -9.28
CA ASN A 308 0.46 9.07 -10.66
C ASN A 308 1.59 9.66 -11.52
N THR A 309 1.51 9.48 -12.83
CA THR A 309 2.53 9.90 -13.80
C THR A 309 2.27 11.32 -14.34
N PRO A 310 3.31 12.01 -14.86
CA PRO A 310 3.15 13.31 -15.48
C PRO A 310 2.16 13.32 -16.65
N GLU A 311 2.03 12.22 -17.41
CA GLU A 311 1.11 12.13 -18.55
C GLU A 311 -0.35 12.23 -18.10
N ILE A 312 -0.71 11.58 -16.97
CA ILE A 312 -2.05 11.67 -16.37
C ILE A 312 -2.32 13.10 -15.87
N ALA A 313 -1.33 13.71 -15.19
CA ALA A 313 -1.46 15.09 -14.72
C ALA A 313 -1.60 16.09 -15.88
N ALA A 314 -0.88 15.90 -16.99
CA ALA A 314 -0.95 16.75 -18.16
C ALA A 314 -2.35 16.76 -18.79
N LEU A 315 -3.02 15.64 -18.88
CA LEU A 315 -4.40 15.55 -19.37
C LEU A 315 -5.37 16.33 -18.47
N LEU A 316 -5.21 16.23 -17.15
CA LEU A 316 -6.03 16.97 -16.19
C LEU A 316 -5.76 18.48 -16.26
N LEU A 317 -4.50 18.89 -16.43
CA LEU A 317 -4.10 20.28 -16.58
C LEU A 317 -4.70 20.94 -17.84
N ASN A 318 -4.80 20.19 -18.92
CA ASN A 318 -5.42 20.68 -20.15
C ASN A 318 -6.95 20.85 -20.01
N ALA A 319 -7.57 20.11 -19.08
CA ALA A 319 -9.01 20.14 -18.84
C ALA A 319 -9.43 21.06 -17.67
N ALA A 320 -8.52 21.38 -16.75
CA ALA A 320 -8.79 22.16 -15.54
C ALA A 320 -8.31 23.61 -15.69
N ASN A 321 -9.07 24.56 -15.13
CA ASN A 321 -8.81 25.97 -15.26
C ASN A 321 -7.88 26.59 -14.21
N ASN A 322 -7.61 25.89 -13.09
CA ASN A 322 -6.79 26.41 -11.99
C ASN A 322 -5.88 25.31 -11.42
N ILE A 323 -4.58 25.48 -11.66
CA ILE A 323 -3.53 24.57 -11.15
C ILE A 323 -3.23 24.82 -9.65
N ASN A 324 -3.55 26.00 -9.13
CA ASN A 324 -3.20 26.46 -7.79
C ASN A 324 -4.34 26.31 -6.78
N VAL A 325 -5.32 25.44 -7.05
CA VAL A 325 -6.36 25.09 -6.07
C VAL A 325 -5.71 24.59 -4.79
N ARG A 326 -6.30 24.96 -3.63
CA ARG A 326 -5.85 24.51 -2.30
C ARG A 326 -6.84 23.54 -1.70
N SER A 327 -6.33 22.47 -1.09
CA SER A 327 -7.13 21.60 -0.22
C SER A 327 -7.52 22.32 1.07
N LYS A 328 -8.36 21.71 1.91
CA LYS A 328 -8.66 22.23 3.25
C LYS A 328 -7.44 22.37 4.16
N GLU A 329 -6.41 21.53 3.94
CA GLU A 329 -5.12 21.60 4.63
C GLU A 329 -4.17 22.66 4.02
N GLY A 330 -4.60 23.31 2.95
CA GLY A 330 -3.82 24.32 2.22
C GLY A 330 -2.87 23.76 1.17
N TYR A 331 -2.81 22.45 0.95
CA TYR A 331 -1.93 21.83 -0.05
C TYR A 331 -2.38 22.15 -1.47
N THR A 332 -1.40 22.46 -2.33
CA THR A 332 -1.55 22.51 -3.79
C THR A 332 -1.10 21.19 -4.43
N ALA A 333 -1.39 21.01 -5.71
CA ALA A 333 -0.88 19.86 -6.48
C ALA A 333 0.67 19.84 -6.48
N LEU A 334 1.32 21.01 -6.55
CA LEU A 334 2.78 21.11 -6.52
C LEU A 334 3.36 20.65 -5.17
N GLN A 335 2.79 21.08 -4.05
CA GLN A 335 3.23 20.63 -2.72
C GLN A 335 3.09 19.11 -2.56
N LEU A 336 1.97 18.52 -3.01
CA LEU A 336 1.77 17.08 -2.98
C LEU A 336 2.75 16.31 -3.89
N ALA A 337 3.14 16.88 -5.03
CA ALA A 337 4.18 16.31 -5.88
C ALA A 337 5.55 16.36 -5.20
N PHE A 338 5.90 17.46 -4.53
CA PHE A 338 7.12 17.55 -3.73
C PHE A 338 7.15 16.52 -2.59
N GLU A 339 6.03 16.30 -1.93
CA GLU A 339 5.95 15.36 -0.82
C GLU A 339 6.04 13.89 -1.26
N ASN A 340 5.36 13.51 -2.36
CA ASN A 340 5.07 12.10 -2.65
C ASN A 340 5.51 11.60 -4.03
N ASN A 341 5.86 12.47 -4.99
CA ASN A 341 6.09 12.08 -6.38
C ASN A 341 7.56 12.32 -6.83
N SER A 342 7.77 12.41 -8.13
CA SER A 342 9.07 12.52 -8.80
C SER A 342 9.35 13.94 -9.29
N LEU A 343 10.61 14.27 -9.54
CA LEU A 343 10.98 15.56 -10.15
C LEU A 343 10.31 15.82 -11.51
N PRO A 344 10.12 14.84 -12.43
CA PRO A 344 9.36 15.07 -13.65
C PRO A 344 7.94 15.58 -13.42
N MET A 345 7.25 15.13 -12.35
CA MET A 345 5.93 15.67 -11.98
C MET A 345 6.03 17.12 -11.50
N VAL A 346 7.01 17.43 -10.67
CA VAL A 346 7.29 18.78 -10.20
C VAL A 346 7.58 19.71 -11.38
N ASP A 347 8.46 19.29 -12.31
CA ASP A 347 8.82 20.06 -13.50
C ASP A 347 7.61 20.34 -14.39
N LEU A 348 6.76 19.36 -14.61
CA LEU A 348 5.52 19.54 -15.35
C LEU A 348 4.66 20.62 -14.70
N LEU A 349 4.39 20.51 -13.39
CA LEU A 349 3.50 21.45 -12.69
C LEU A 349 4.06 22.87 -12.72
N ILE A 350 5.35 23.05 -12.47
CA ILE A 350 6.00 24.38 -12.55
C ILE A 350 5.95 24.93 -13.97
N SER A 351 6.25 24.13 -14.99
CA SER A 351 6.17 24.57 -16.40
C SER A 351 4.76 24.97 -16.83
N LYS A 352 3.74 24.47 -16.15
CA LYS A 352 2.32 24.79 -16.37
C LYS A 352 1.81 25.92 -15.47
N GLY A 353 2.68 26.61 -14.73
CA GLY A 353 2.34 27.80 -13.96
C GLY A 353 1.90 27.52 -12.52
N ALA A 354 2.29 26.40 -11.95
CA ALA A 354 2.10 26.17 -10.51
C ALA A 354 2.91 27.21 -9.71
N ASP A 355 2.25 27.85 -8.75
CA ASP A 355 2.86 28.87 -7.92
C ASP A 355 3.75 28.25 -6.86
N ILE A 356 5.07 28.49 -6.99
CA ILE A 356 6.12 27.99 -6.10
C ILE A 356 6.17 28.71 -4.74
N GLN A 357 5.50 29.85 -4.60
CA GLN A 357 5.48 30.65 -3.37
C GLN A 357 4.37 30.25 -2.40
N MET A 358 3.42 29.42 -2.85
CA MET A 358 2.30 29.00 -2.01
C MET A 358 2.77 28.19 -0.82
N VAL A 359 2.14 28.45 0.33
CA VAL A 359 2.36 27.73 1.58
C VAL A 359 1.09 26.97 1.97
N ASP A 360 1.22 25.88 2.75
CA ASP A 360 0.07 25.20 3.35
C ASP A 360 -0.52 26.00 4.53
N ASN A 361 -1.52 25.44 5.23
CA ASN A 361 -2.17 26.13 6.35
C ASN A 361 -1.26 26.27 7.60
N GLU A 362 -0.18 25.47 7.69
CA GLU A 362 0.84 25.58 8.72
C GLU A 362 1.93 26.62 8.35
N GLY A 363 1.81 27.28 7.19
CA GLY A 363 2.79 28.21 6.66
C GLY A 363 4.04 27.52 6.07
N ASN A 364 4.01 26.20 5.89
CA ASN A 364 5.16 25.48 5.34
C ASN A 364 5.36 25.84 3.87
N THR A 365 6.57 26.24 3.52
CA THR A 365 7.03 26.46 2.15
C THR A 365 7.39 25.13 1.47
N LEU A 366 7.68 25.16 0.17
CA LEU A 366 8.22 23.99 -0.52
C LEU A 366 9.56 23.49 0.08
N TYR A 367 10.38 24.39 0.67
CA TYR A 367 11.59 23.95 1.41
C TYR A 367 11.25 23.09 2.62
N HIS A 368 10.23 23.46 3.40
CA HIS A 368 9.77 22.62 4.54
C HIS A 368 9.28 21.26 4.06
N THR A 369 8.52 21.22 2.98
CA THR A 369 8.03 19.98 2.36
C THR A 369 9.19 19.09 1.88
N ALA A 370 10.19 19.69 1.21
CA ALA A 370 11.36 18.96 0.71
C ALA A 370 12.23 18.42 1.86
N VAL A 371 12.38 19.19 2.94
CA VAL A 371 13.07 18.77 4.19
C VAL A 371 12.37 17.55 4.80
N LYS A 372 11.05 17.57 4.95
CA LYS A 372 10.25 16.43 5.46
C LYS A 372 10.47 15.18 4.61
N ARG A 373 10.62 15.33 3.31
CA ARG A 373 10.91 14.23 2.40
C ARG A 373 12.34 13.67 2.56
N GLY A 374 13.31 14.51 2.88
CA GLY A 374 14.70 14.13 3.14
C GLY A 374 15.51 13.71 1.91
N LYS A 375 15.10 14.11 0.70
CA LYS A 375 15.82 13.81 -0.55
C LYS A 375 16.47 15.08 -1.11
N LEU A 376 17.79 15.10 -1.22
CA LEU A 376 18.56 16.25 -1.69
C LEU A 376 18.14 16.76 -3.06
N GLU A 377 17.83 15.88 -4.00
CA GLU A 377 17.44 16.24 -5.36
C GLU A 377 16.28 17.26 -5.42
N PHE A 378 15.33 17.20 -4.44
CA PHE A 378 14.21 18.13 -4.34
C PHE A 378 14.64 19.49 -3.77
N LEU A 379 15.58 19.52 -2.84
CA LEU A 379 16.17 20.75 -2.32
C LEU A 379 17.06 21.44 -3.36
N GLU A 380 17.84 20.67 -4.12
CA GLU A 380 18.63 21.13 -5.26
C GLU A 380 17.74 21.81 -6.30
N LYS A 381 16.60 21.19 -6.62
CA LYS A 381 15.61 21.75 -7.53
C LYS A 381 15.08 23.08 -7.04
N LEU A 382 14.69 23.20 -5.76
CA LEU A 382 14.20 24.45 -5.18
C LEU A 382 15.23 25.57 -5.22
N ASN A 383 16.52 25.25 -5.03
CA ASN A 383 17.59 26.22 -5.05
C ASN A 383 17.81 26.87 -6.43
N THR A 384 17.20 26.35 -7.49
CA THR A 384 17.22 26.98 -8.82
C THR A 384 16.19 28.12 -8.97
N TYR A 385 15.33 28.33 -7.99
CA TYR A 385 14.29 29.35 -7.98
C TYR A 385 14.57 30.42 -6.90
N PRO A 386 14.07 31.66 -7.07
CA PRO A 386 14.24 32.76 -6.12
C PRO A 386 13.31 32.59 -4.90
N LEU A 387 13.52 31.54 -4.13
CA LEU A 387 12.76 31.22 -2.92
C LEU A 387 13.58 31.55 -1.67
N ASP A 388 12.93 32.11 -0.65
CA ASP A 388 13.56 32.36 0.64
C ASP A 388 13.73 31.04 1.41
N ILE A 389 14.98 30.60 1.53
CA ILE A 389 15.37 29.38 2.27
C ILE A 389 15.20 29.54 3.80
N ASN A 390 15.07 30.77 4.29
CA ASN A 390 14.95 31.10 5.70
C ASN A 390 13.54 31.45 6.14
N LYS A 391 12.56 31.42 5.20
CA LYS A 391 11.18 31.75 5.52
C LYS A 391 10.62 30.82 6.57
N LYS A 392 10.19 31.37 7.71
CA LYS A 392 9.59 30.62 8.81
C LYS A 392 8.13 30.22 8.48
N ASN A 393 7.73 29.08 9.01
CA ASN A 393 6.33 28.63 9.03
C ASN A 393 5.57 29.25 10.24
N ASN A 394 4.31 28.84 10.45
CA ASN A 394 3.48 29.35 11.55
C ASN A 394 3.93 28.88 12.95
N GLU A 395 4.79 27.88 13.01
CA GLU A 395 5.47 27.45 14.26
C GLU A 395 6.71 28.28 14.57
N GLY A 396 7.03 29.30 13.78
CA GLY A 396 8.25 30.12 13.90
C GLY A 396 9.52 29.37 13.46
N LEU A 397 9.38 28.24 12.76
CA LEU A 397 10.50 27.38 12.36
C LEU A 397 10.92 27.66 10.90
N SER A 398 12.21 27.84 10.66
CA SER A 398 12.80 27.83 9.33
C SER A 398 12.96 26.39 8.80
N PRO A 399 13.16 26.18 7.49
CA PRO A 399 13.46 24.86 6.92
C PRO A 399 14.68 24.19 7.59
N LEU A 400 15.72 24.95 7.97
CA LEU A 400 16.90 24.41 8.67
C LEU A 400 16.55 23.94 10.08
N GLN A 401 15.77 24.71 10.84
CA GLN A 401 15.30 24.33 12.18
C GLN A 401 14.44 23.06 12.10
N LYS A 402 13.51 22.99 11.16
CA LYS A 402 12.72 21.78 10.93
C LYS A 402 13.61 20.58 10.53
N ALA A 403 14.64 20.81 9.70
CA ALA A 403 15.57 19.75 9.29
C ALA A 403 16.30 19.14 10.49
N VAL A 404 16.88 19.94 11.38
CA VAL A 404 17.61 19.40 12.55
C VAL A 404 16.73 18.63 13.51
N MET A 405 15.44 19.00 13.65
CA MET A 405 14.48 18.30 14.51
C MET A 405 14.14 16.89 14.02
N ILE A 406 14.11 16.66 12.70
CA ILE A 406 13.65 15.39 12.11
C ILE A 406 14.75 14.56 11.43
N ALA A 407 15.95 15.11 11.29
CA ALA A 407 17.06 14.47 10.58
C ALA A 407 17.52 13.17 11.26
N LYS A 408 17.90 12.19 10.42
CA LYS A 408 18.58 10.95 10.84
C LYS A 408 20.09 10.97 10.53
N ASN A 409 20.54 11.99 9.81
CA ASN A 409 21.92 12.27 9.46
C ASN A 409 22.04 13.77 9.13
N VAL A 410 23.24 14.24 8.85
CA VAL A 410 23.51 15.68 8.63
C VAL A 410 23.47 16.11 7.17
N GLU A 411 23.08 15.25 6.25
CA GLU A 411 23.17 15.49 4.79
C GLU A 411 22.29 16.68 4.35
N VAL A 412 20.99 16.66 4.72
CA VAL A 412 20.04 17.75 4.43
C VAL A 412 20.45 19.03 5.15
N ILE A 413 20.93 18.93 6.40
CA ILE A 413 21.40 20.07 7.22
C ILE A 413 22.56 20.77 6.50
N ASN A 414 23.60 20.01 6.13
CA ASN A 414 24.78 20.53 5.44
C ASN A 414 24.41 21.17 4.09
N PHE A 415 23.47 20.55 3.35
CA PHE A 415 22.98 21.15 2.10
C PHE A 415 22.37 22.52 2.34
N LEU A 416 21.41 22.63 3.29
CA LEU A 416 20.72 23.90 3.58
C LEU A 416 21.73 25.00 4.01
N LEU A 417 22.68 24.67 4.88
CA LEU A 417 23.75 25.59 5.29
C LEU A 417 24.60 26.04 4.09
N SER A 418 24.96 25.11 3.19
CA SER A 418 25.73 25.45 1.98
C SER A 418 25.00 26.38 1.02
N LYS A 419 23.66 26.50 1.16
CA LYS A 419 22.79 27.34 0.35
C LYS A 419 22.33 28.61 1.07
N GLY A 420 22.92 28.92 2.22
CA GLY A 420 22.67 30.16 2.95
C GLY A 420 21.56 30.10 3.98
N ALA A 421 21.18 28.90 4.43
CA ALA A 421 20.30 28.80 5.57
C ALA A 421 20.99 29.37 6.84
N ASP A 422 20.25 30.22 7.56
CA ASP A 422 20.79 30.93 8.74
C ASP A 422 20.82 30.02 9.97
N LYS A 423 22.01 29.60 10.37
CA LYS A 423 22.20 28.79 11.57
C LYS A 423 22.04 29.58 12.90
N ASN A 424 22.07 30.90 12.84
CA ASN A 424 21.95 31.78 14.03
C ASN A 424 20.48 32.18 14.26
N ALA A 425 19.55 31.81 13.36
CA ALA A 425 18.14 32.10 13.55
C ALA A 425 17.61 31.39 14.80
N LEU A 426 16.94 32.13 15.67
CA LEU A 426 16.28 31.57 16.86
C LEU A 426 14.86 31.13 16.53
N THR A 427 14.37 30.09 17.22
CA THR A 427 12.92 29.79 17.27
C THR A 427 12.16 30.88 18.01
N ASP A 428 10.85 30.86 17.99
CA ASP A 428 10.04 31.81 18.78
C ASP A 428 10.19 31.58 20.32
N LEU A 429 10.73 30.42 20.71
CA LEU A 429 11.10 30.08 22.09
C LEU A 429 12.55 30.49 22.46
N GLY A 430 13.29 31.07 21.51
CA GLY A 430 14.67 31.49 21.69
C GLY A 430 15.72 30.39 21.54
N GLU A 431 15.33 29.20 21.01
CA GLU A 431 16.23 28.08 20.82
C GLU A 431 17.08 28.24 19.57
N THR A 432 18.35 27.87 19.65
CA THR A 432 19.27 27.83 18.53
C THR A 432 19.11 26.54 17.70
N VAL A 433 19.57 26.57 16.45
CA VAL A 433 19.63 25.35 15.59
C VAL A 433 20.48 24.25 16.24
N TYR A 434 21.53 24.63 16.99
CA TYR A 434 22.39 23.70 17.73
C TYR A 434 21.63 22.99 18.86
N GLU A 435 20.87 23.74 19.66
CA GLU A 435 20.05 23.17 20.75
C GLU A 435 19.02 22.18 20.21
N LEU A 436 18.27 22.57 19.19
CA LEU A 436 17.32 21.67 18.52
C LEU A 436 18.00 20.38 17.99
N ALA A 437 19.21 20.49 17.42
CA ALA A 437 19.95 19.33 16.94
C ALA A 437 20.40 18.40 18.09
N LYS A 438 20.70 18.95 19.25
CA LYS A 438 21.07 18.17 20.46
C LYS A 438 19.89 17.41 21.07
N GLU A 439 18.68 17.92 20.93
CA GLU A 439 17.46 17.25 21.37
C GLU A 439 17.04 16.10 20.47
N ASN A 440 17.49 16.10 19.22
CA ASN A 440 17.16 15.03 18.27
C ASN A 440 17.92 13.73 18.60
N GLU A 441 17.21 12.75 19.18
CA GLU A 441 17.74 11.43 19.53
C GLU A 441 18.45 10.73 18.34
N ALA A 442 17.99 10.93 17.12
CA ALA A 442 18.56 10.29 15.92
C ALA A 442 19.93 10.90 15.54
N LEU A 443 20.28 12.09 16.06
CA LEU A 443 21.56 12.73 15.85
C LEU A 443 22.55 12.46 17.00
N LYS A 444 22.17 11.73 18.05
CA LYS A 444 23.11 11.35 19.13
C LYS A 444 24.31 10.58 18.57
N GLY A 445 25.50 11.06 18.93
CA GLY A 445 26.78 10.49 18.46
C GLY A 445 27.22 11.00 17.07
N ILE A 446 26.42 11.82 16.40
CA ILE A 446 26.83 12.54 15.19
C ILE A 446 27.38 13.89 15.60
N ASN A 447 28.50 14.31 14.96
CA ASN A 447 29.08 15.64 15.22
C ASN A 447 28.17 16.73 14.64
N VAL A 448 27.58 17.56 15.52
CA VAL A 448 26.73 18.72 15.15
C VAL A 448 27.34 20.05 15.63
N GLU A 449 28.63 20.07 16.07
CA GLU A 449 29.31 21.27 16.58
C GLU A 449 29.39 22.42 15.55
N PHE A 450 29.34 22.10 14.27
CA PHE A 450 29.30 23.10 13.18
C PHE A 450 28.02 23.97 13.18
N LEU A 451 27.03 23.60 13.96
CA LEU A 451 25.78 24.36 14.14
C LEU A 451 25.85 25.44 15.21
N LYS A 452 26.93 25.49 16.03
CA LYS A 452 27.17 26.55 16.98
C LYS A 452 27.39 27.92 16.34
#